data_0322d6cfecfb68d244908804a3729185
#
_entry.id   0322d6cfecfb68d244908804a3729185
#
_cell.length_a   1.000
_cell.length_b   1.000
_cell.length_c   1.000
_cell.angle_alpha   90.00
_cell.angle_beta   90.00
_cell.angle_gamma   90.00
#
_symmetry.space_group_name_H-M   'P 1'
#
loop_
_entity.id
_entity.type
_entity.pdbx_description
1 polymer ?
#
loop_
_entity_poly.entity_id
_entity_poly.type
_entity_poly.pdbx_seq_one_letter_code
_entity_poly.pdbx_strand_id
1 'polypeptide(L)'
;EKIKADGTYIPMAMGTHDQWEASTRGCHNIGPNYWKGEEGRLALLEGDQRLTDETWVAPFRHLAKWGAYLGDGFEAQTYPDSQNLFTLGRAAIYPSGSWEISGFNAQAEFEMGAFYPAVAQAGDTCYISDHTDIGIGMNAKTAHPEAAIKFLNWVASAEFATLYANALPGFFPLSSTPVELEDPLAQEFISWRSECESTIRSTFQRLSRGTPNLENETWNAAVAVIKGLESPEDAGARLQAGLEKWYAPHQ
;
A
#
# COMPACT_ATOMS: atom_id res chain seq x y z
N GLU A 1 -21.25 -3.56 3.43
CA GLU A 1 -22.71 -3.44 3.22
C GLU A 1 -23.45 -3.14 4.51
N LYS A 2 -23.21 -3.84 5.62
CA LYS A 2 -23.90 -3.61 6.90
C LYS A 2 -23.76 -2.16 7.38
N ILE A 3 -22.53 -1.62 7.39
CA ILE A 3 -22.26 -0.22 7.77
C ILE A 3 -22.99 0.76 6.85
N LYS A 4 -22.98 0.49 5.54
CA LYS A 4 -23.71 1.33 4.56
C LYS A 4 -25.23 1.31 4.79
N ALA A 5 -25.78 0.14 5.12
CA ALA A 5 -27.20 -0.01 5.40
C ALA A 5 -27.62 0.67 6.70
N ASP A 6 -26.77 0.70 7.71
CA ASP A 6 -26.97 1.40 8.98
C ASP A 6 -27.00 2.92 8.78
N GLY A 7 -26.13 3.46 7.92
CA GLY A 7 -26.09 4.87 7.55
C GLY A 7 -25.51 5.82 8.59
N THR A 8 -25.03 5.32 9.73
CA THR A 8 -24.42 6.14 10.79
C THR A 8 -23.03 6.66 10.38
N TYR A 9 -22.27 5.82 9.66
CA TYR A 9 -20.90 6.11 9.24
C TYR A 9 -20.75 5.99 7.73
N ILE A 10 -19.81 6.75 7.17
CA ILE A 10 -19.25 6.46 5.85
C ILE A 10 -18.58 5.09 5.97
N PRO A 11 -18.91 4.09 5.14
CA PRO A 11 -18.33 2.77 5.30
C PRO A 11 -16.81 2.74 5.21
N MET A 12 -16.23 3.56 4.31
CA MET A 12 -14.81 3.56 4.07
C MET A 12 -14.34 4.97 3.68
N ALA A 13 -13.27 5.47 4.30
CA ALA A 13 -12.65 6.74 3.95
C ALA A 13 -11.44 6.52 3.04
N MET A 14 -11.53 7.03 1.82
CA MET A 14 -10.42 7.15 0.88
C MET A 14 -10.79 8.19 -0.18
N GLY A 15 -9.90 9.13 -0.44
CA GLY A 15 -10.01 10.04 -1.57
C GLY A 15 -9.40 9.45 -2.84
N THR A 16 -9.68 10.09 -3.97
CA THR A 16 -9.05 9.74 -5.25
C THR A 16 -8.42 10.96 -5.95
N HIS A 17 -8.36 12.11 -5.26
CA HIS A 17 -7.64 13.27 -5.75
C HIS A 17 -6.13 12.99 -5.83
N ASP A 18 -5.57 12.44 -4.75
CA ASP A 18 -4.19 11.99 -4.68
C ASP A 18 -4.11 10.55 -5.20
N GLN A 19 -3.92 10.41 -6.48
CA GLN A 19 -4.09 9.16 -7.26
C GLN A 19 -3.37 7.94 -6.69
N TRP A 20 -2.22 8.15 -6.02
CA TRP A 20 -1.43 7.08 -5.42
C TRP A 20 -2.20 6.29 -4.35
N GLU A 21 -3.16 6.93 -3.66
CA GLU A 21 -3.96 6.29 -2.62
C GLU A 21 -4.70 5.06 -3.15
N ALA A 22 -5.42 5.22 -4.25
CA ALA A 22 -6.21 4.15 -4.85
C ALA A 22 -5.35 2.93 -5.24
N SER A 23 -4.15 3.17 -5.72
CA SER A 23 -3.21 2.10 -6.08
C SER A 23 -2.54 1.49 -4.85
N THR A 24 -1.88 2.30 -4.02
CA THR A 24 -1.10 1.81 -2.89
C THR A 24 -1.97 1.21 -1.81
N ARG A 25 -3.04 1.90 -1.42
CA ARG A 25 -3.96 1.49 -0.35
C ARG A 25 -5.02 0.49 -0.83
N GLY A 26 -5.29 0.46 -2.12
CA GLY A 26 -6.22 -0.46 -2.75
C GLY A 26 -5.51 -1.59 -3.47
N CYS A 27 -5.11 -1.37 -4.72
CA CYS A 27 -4.59 -2.40 -5.62
C CYS A 27 -3.41 -3.18 -5.02
N HIS A 28 -2.40 -2.50 -4.47
CA HIS A 28 -1.21 -3.14 -3.91
C HIS A 28 -1.42 -3.80 -2.55
N ASN A 29 -2.47 -3.43 -1.81
CA ASN A 29 -2.81 -4.12 -0.56
C ASN A 29 -3.61 -5.40 -0.81
N ILE A 30 -4.62 -5.34 -1.68
CA ILE A 30 -5.48 -6.52 -1.94
C ILE A 30 -4.89 -7.45 -3.00
N GLY A 31 -4.17 -6.91 -3.96
CA GLY A 31 -3.68 -7.61 -5.14
C GLY A 31 -2.81 -8.84 -4.85
N PRO A 32 -1.85 -8.79 -3.91
CA PRO A 32 -1.03 -9.94 -3.57
C PRO A 32 -1.83 -11.20 -3.26
N ASN A 33 -3.03 -11.08 -2.71
CA ASN A 33 -3.93 -12.19 -2.43
C ASN A 33 -4.61 -12.78 -3.68
N TYR A 34 -4.47 -12.14 -4.84
CA TYR A 34 -4.96 -12.64 -6.14
C TYR A 34 -3.83 -13.21 -7.00
N TRP A 35 -2.67 -12.54 -7.07
CA TRP A 35 -1.54 -13.00 -7.88
C TRP A 35 -0.50 -13.81 -7.08
N LYS A 36 -0.79 -14.19 -5.84
CA LYS A 36 0.07 -15.00 -4.94
C LYS A 36 1.41 -14.35 -4.59
N GLY A 37 1.32 -13.12 -4.12
CA GLY A 37 2.45 -12.41 -3.55
C GLY A 37 3.68 -12.34 -4.44
N GLU A 38 4.82 -12.84 -3.95
CA GLU A 38 6.10 -12.78 -4.65
C GLU A 38 6.15 -13.69 -5.89
N GLU A 39 5.46 -14.84 -5.88
CA GLU A 39 5.39 -15.75 -7.03
C GLU A 39 4.82 -15.03 -8.25
N GLY A 40 3.64 -14.42 -8.13
CA GLY A 40 3.03 -13.69 -9.24
C GLY A 40 3.81 -12.43 -9.62
N ARG A 41 4.38 -11.71 -8.64
CA ARG A 41 5.23 -10.55 -8.94
C ARG A 41 6.45 -10.93 -9.79
N LEU A 42 7.11 -12.03 -9.49
CA LEU A 42 8.25 -12.53 -10.27
C LEU A 42 7.80 -13.01 -11.64
N ALA A 43 6.70 -13.77 -11.74
CA ALA A 43 6.14 -14.21 -13.01
C ALA A 43 5.77 -13.05 -13.94
N LEU A 44 5.26 -11.93 -13.38
CA LEU A 44 5.04 -10.70 -14.15
C LEU A 44 6.36 -10.10 -14.63
N LEU A 45 7.40 -10.05 -13.79
CA LEU A 45 8.72 -9.54 -14.17
C LEU A 45 9.40 -10.38 -15.26
N GLU A 46 9.16 -11.68 -15.28
CA GLU A 46 9.74 -12.62 -16.25
C GLU A 46 8.93 -12.72 -17.54
N GLY A 47 7.71 -12.17 -17.56
CA GLY A 47 6.80 -12.20 -18.71
C GLY A 47 5.95 -13.47 -18.78
N ASP A 48 6.00 -14.33 -17.77
CA ASP A 48 5.20 -15.56 -17.65
C ASP A 48 3.73 -15.26 -17.34
N GLN A 49 3.46 -14.12 -16.73
CA GLN A 49 2.11 -13.61 -16.51
C GLN A 49 1.96 -12.22 -17.14
N ARG A 50 0.71 -11.85 -17.46
CA ARG A 50 0.35 -10.58 -18.07
C ARG A 50 -0.63 -9.81 -17.19
N LEU A 51 -0.62 -8.49 -17.30
CA LEU A 51 -1.57 -7.63 -16.58
C LEU A 51 -3.02 -7.80 -17.07
N THR A 52 -3.23 -8.55 -18.16
CA THR A 52 -4.54 -8.97 -18.66
C THR A 52 -5.01 -10.31 -18.08
N ASP A 53 -4.17 -11.03 -17.35
CA ASP A 53 -4.55 -12.30 -16.75
C ASP A 53 -5.53 -12.08 -15.60
N GLU A 54 -6.39 -13.08 -15.34
CA GLU A 54 -7.43 -13.01 -14.32
C GLU A 54 -6.91 -12.59 -12.95
N THR A 55 -5.75 -13.11 -12.56
CA THR A 55 -5.11 -12.82 -11.27
C THR A 55 -4.71 -11.35 -11.12
N TRP A 56 -4.42 -10.67 -12.22
CA TRP A 56 -4.04 -9.25 -12.25
C TRP A 56 -5.23 -8.31 -12.45
N VAL A 57 -6.28 -8.78 -13.13
CA VAL A 57 -7.52 -8.01 -13.33
C VAL A 57 -8.44 -8.07 -12.09
N ALA A 58 -8.45 -9.18 -11.37
CA ALA A 58 -9.32 -9.38 -10.21
C ALA A 58 -9.20 -8.30 -9.12
N PRO A 59 -8.02 -7.77 -8.75
CA PRO A 59 -7.90 -6.64 -7.83
C PRO A 59 -8.64 -5.39 -8.32
N PHE A 60 -8.59 -5.08 -9.60
CA PHE A 60 -9.33 -3.95 -10.17
C PHE A 60 -10.84 -4.18 -10.12
N ARG A 61 -11.33 -5.40 -10.35
CA ARG A 61 -12.76 -5.73 -10.15
C ARG A 61 -13.18 -5.57 -8.69
N HIS A 62 -12.26 -5.82 -7.75
CA HIS A 62 -12.53 -5.55 -6.35
C HIS A 62 -12.62 -4.04 -6.10
N LEU A 63 -11.68 -3.26 -6.61
CA LEU A 63 -11.66 -1.80 -6.49
C LEU A 63 -12.88 -1.13 -7.14
N ALA A 64 -13.39 -1.66 -8.25
CA ALA A 64 -14.59 -1.16 -8.91
C ALA A 64 -15.82 -1.10 -7.98
N LYS A 65 -15.84 -1.93 -6.93
CA LYS A 65 -16.91 -1.93 -5.93
C LYS A 65 -16.74 -0.85 -4.86
N TRP A 66 -15.54 -0.32 -4.68
CA TRP A 66 -15.22 0.59 -3.57
C TRP A 66 -15.93 1.93 -3.68
N GLY A 67 -16.08 2.48 -4.89
CA GLY A 67 -16.79 3.75 -5.09
C GLY A 67 -18.17 3.80 -4.45
N ALA A 68 -18.86 2.66 -4.37
CA ALA A 68 -20.18 2.56 -3.73
C ALA A 68 -20.14 2.66 -2.18
N TYR A 69 -18.94 2.60 -1.57
CA TYR A 69 -18.75 2.61 -0.12
C TYR A 69 -17.93 3.81 0.37
N LEU A 70 -17.37 4.59 -0.54
CA LEU A 70 -16.74 5.88 -0.25
C LEU A 70 -17.81 6.94 -0.04
N GLY A 71 -17.53 7.95 0.75
CA GLY A 71 -18.47 9.06 0.98
C GLY A 71 -18.67 9.92 -0.27
N ASP A 72 -19.75 10.70 -0.30
CA ASP A 72 -20.02 11.63 -1.38
C ASP A 72 -18.86 12.61 -1.57
N GLY A 73 -18.47 12.86 -2.82
CA GLY A 73 -17.37 13.77 -3.17
C GLY A 73 -15.97 13.17 -2.97
N PHE A 74 -15.86 11.86 -2.79
CA PHE A 74 -14.56 11.19 -2.65
C PHE A 74 -13.60 11.47 -3.82
N GLU A 75 -14.12 11.82 -4.99
CA GLU A 75 -13.35 12.15 -6.17
C GLU A 75 -12.48 13.39 -6.01
N ALA A 76 -12.89 14.30 -5.14
CA ALA A 76 -12.18 15.54 -4.84
C ALA A 76 -11.43 15.50 -3.49
N GLN A 77 -11.63 14.46 -2.68
CA GLN A 77 -10.96 14.32 -1.39
C GLN A 77 -9.47 14.03 -1.59
N THR A 78 -8.66 14.80 -0.89
CA THR A 78 -7.23 14.60 -0.75
C THR A 78 -6.89 13.58 0.33
N TYR A 79 -5.65 13.18 0.39
CA TYR A 79 -5.16 12.29 1.45
C TYR A 79 -5.43 12.83 2.88
N PRO A 80 -5.12 14.11 3.21
CA PRO A 80 -5.50 14.67 4.51
C PRO A 80 -7.01 14.68 4.77
N ASP A 81 -7.84 14.89 3.74
CA ASP A 81 -9.30 14.86 3.92
C ASP A 81 -9.77 13.45 4.32
N SER A 82 -9.24 12.43 3.69
CA SER A 82 -9.57 11.05 4.02
C SER A 82 -9.07 10.63 5.42
N GLN A 83 -7.89 11.10 5.85
CA GLN A 83 -7.39 10.91 7.21
C GLN A 83 -8.32 11.56 8.24
N ASN A 84 -8.74 12.81 7.99
CA ASN A 84 -9.64 13.55 8.86
C ASN A 84 -11.02 12.86 9.00
N LEU A 85 -11.57 12.31 7.91
CA LEU A 85 -12.82 11.55 7.98
C LEU A 85 -12.73 10.36 8.94
N PHE A 86 -11.60 9.67 8.97
CA PHE A 86 -11.39 8.54 9.86
C PHE A 86 -11.12 9.01 11.29
N THR A 87 -10.16 9.89 11.52
CA THR A 87 -9.76 10.32 12.87
C THR A 87 -10.86 11.08 13.62
N LEU A 88 -11.78 11.74 12.90
CA LEU A 88 -12.98 12.36 13.47
C LEU A 88 -14.14 11.38 13.69
N GLY A 89 -13.93 10.08 13.48
CA GLY A 89 -14.96 9.05 13.65
C GLY A 89 -16.12 9.16 12.66
N ARG A 90 -15.90 9.74 11.47
CA ARG A 90 -16.95 9.88 10.43
C ARG A 90 -16.99 8.67 9.52
N ALA A 91 -15.89 7.94 9.39
CA ALA A 91 -15.78 6.73 8.59
C ALA A 91 -15.37 5.53 9.46
N ALA A 92 -15.93 4.37 9.16
CA ALA A 92 -15.72 3.16 9.95
C ALA A 92 -14.45 2.39 9.56
N ILE A 93 -14.02 2.46 8.31
CA ILE A 93 -12.86 1.75 7.79
C ILE A 93 -11.96 2.74 7.04
N TYR A 94 -10.65 2.57 7.23
CA TYR A 94 -9.63 3.32 6.52
C TYR A 94 -8.63 2.35 5.88
N PRO A 95 -8.71 2.09 4.56
CA PRO A 95 -7.71 1.28 3.88
C PRO A 95 -6.38 2.02 3.87
N SER A 96 -5.33 1.45 4.44
CA SER A 96 -4.03 2.10 4.49
C SER A 96 -2.90 1.12 4.82
N GLY A 97 -1.87 1.60 5.45
CA GLY A 97 -0.75 0.85 5.95
C GLY A 97 -0.31 1.33 7.33
N SER A 98 0.69 0.68 7.86
CA SER A 98 1.19 0.92 9.23
C SER A 98 1.65 2.35 9.50
N TRP A 99 2.02 3.12 8.48
CA TRP A 99 2.48 4.50 8.63
C TRP A 99 1.45 5.47 9.22
N GLU A 100 0.17 5.09 9.27
CA GLU A 100 -0.89 5.91 9.87
C GLU A 100 -0.94 5.78 11.40
N ILE A 101 -0.42 4.71 11.98
CA ILE A 101 -0.59 4.38 13.39
C ILE A 101 -0.22 5.56 14.29
N SER A 102 0.98 6.12 14.10
CA SER A 102 1.46 7.25 14.90
C SER A 102 0.55 8.47 14.82
N GLY A 103 0.12 8.83 13.60
CA GLY A 103 -0.75 9.99 13.37
C GLY A 103 -2.15 9.78 13.91
N PHE A 104 -2.70 8.59 13.75
CA PHE A 104 -4.04 8.27 14.21
C PHE A 104 -4.12 8.13 15.73
N ASN A 105 -3.11 7.53 16.36
CA ASN A 105 -3.03 7.48 17.83
C ASN A 105 -3.00 8.88 18.47
N ALA A 106 -2.43 9.86 17.77
CA ALA A 106 -2.37 11.23 18.27
C ALA A 106 -3.68 12.01 18.07
N GLN A 107 -4.58 11.58 17.19
CA GLN A 107 -5.74 12.34 16.75
C GLN A 107 -7.08 11.67 17.06
N ALA A 108 -7.17 10.35 17.01
CA ALA A 108 -8.42 9.64 17.21
C ALA A 108 -8.74 9.51 18.70
N GLU A 109 -10.00 9.82 19.07
CA GLU A 109 -10.51 9.69 20.43
C GLU A 109 -11.33 8.39 20.63
N PHE A 110 -11.09 7.38 19.80
CA PHE A 110 -11.77 6.09 19.84
C PHE A 110 -10.77 4.94 19.70
N GLU A 111 -11.17 3.76 20.14
CA GLU A 111 -10.35 2.55 20.00
C GLU A 111 -10.29 2.11 18.54
N MET A 112 -9.08 1.87 18.05
CA MET A 112 -8.79 1.39 16.70
C MET A 112 -8.34 -0.07 16.73
N GLY A 113 -8.80 -0.85 15.77
CA GLY A 113 -8.27 -2.17 15.47
C GLY A 113 -7.83 -2.24 14.01
N ALA A 114 -7.14 -3.29 13.65
CA ALA A 114 -6.69 -3.50 12.28
C ALA A 114 -6.99 -4.94 11.80
N PHE A 115 -6.94 -5.12 10.50
CA PHE A 115 -7.00 -6.42 9.87
C PHE A 115 -6.21 -6.37 8.55
N TYR A 116 -5.53 -7.46 8.23
CA TYR A 116 -4.84 -7.58 6.95
C TYR A 116 -5.84 -7.77 5.79
N PRO A 117 -5.45 -7.49 4.54
CA PRO A 117 -6.32 -7.64 3.38
C PRO A 117 -6.89 -9.06 3.28
N ALA A 118 -8.19 -9.15 2.97
CA ALA A 118 -8.88 -10.42 2.84
C ALA A 118 -8.27 -11.27 1.70
N VAL A 119 -8.16 -12.57 1.93
CA VAL A 119 -7.79 -13.55 0.91
C VAL A 119 -8.89 -13.69 -0.14
N ALA A 120 -8.54 -14.15 -1.36
CA ALA A 120 -9.49 -14.31 -2.45
C ALA A 120 -10.55 -15.37 -2.13
N GLN A 121 -10.16 -16.46 -1.47
CA GLN A 121 -11.06 -17.52 -0.99
C GLN A 121 -10.70 -17.92 0.44
N ALA A 122 -11.70 -18.33 1.21
CA ALA A 122 -11.47 -18.77 2.57
C ALA A 122 -10.53 -20.01 2.60
N GLY A 123 -9.46 -19.90 3.37
CA GLY A 123 -8.45 -20.94 3.49
C GLY A 123 -7.23 -20.78 2.58
N ASP A 124 -7.23 -19.78 1.71
CA ASP A 124 -6.04 -19.42 0.93
C ASP A 124 -4.93 -18.89 1.84
N THR A 125 -3.70 -19.03 1.40
CA THR A 125 -2.55 -18.33 2.00
C THR A 125 -2.76 -16.82 1.90
N CYS A 126 -2.60 -16.11 3.02
CA CYS A 126 -2.65 -14.66 3.00
C CYS A 126 -1.31 -14.05 2.60
N TYR A 127 -1.37 -12.94 1.90
CA TYR A 127 -0.21 -12.15 1.46
C TYR A 127 -0.37 -10.70 1.89
N ILE A 128 0.70 -10.11 2.41
CA ILE A 128 0.75 -8.70 2.79
C ILE A 128 1.80 -7.95 1.97
N SER A 129 1.50 -6.71 1.63
CA SER A 129 2.46 -5.80 1.02
C SER A 129 3.34 -5.20 2.11
N ASP A 130 4.58 -5.65 2.19
CA ASP A 130 5.57 -5.27 3.20
C ASP A 130 6.81 -4.72 2.50
N HIS A 131 6.77 -3.46 2.13
CA HIS A 131 7.79 -2.83 1.29
C HIS A 131 8.61 -1.80 2.06
N THR A 132 9.86 -1.64 1.64
CA THR A 132 10.70 -0.53 2.08
C THR A 132 10.27 0.75 1.38
N ASP A 133 10.17 1.85 2.12
CA ASP A 133 9.71 3.13 1.58
C ASP A 133 10.73 4.25 1.83
N ILE A 134 11.25 4.37 3.05
CA ILE A 134 12.16 5.45 3.42
C ILE A 134 13.61 4.99 3.30
N GLY A 135 14.37 5.69 2.48
CA GLY A 135 15.82 5.54 2.36
C GLY A 135 16.53 6.80 2.82
N ILE A 136 17.65 6.64 3.53
CA ILE A 136 18.51 7.73 3.94
C ILE A 136 19.85 7.60 3.23
N GLY A 137 20.26 8.66 2.53
CA GLY A 137 21.52 8.70 1.79
C GLY A 137 22.37 9.93 2.11
N MET A 138 23.66 9.81 1.86
CA MET A 138 24.60 10.93 1.97
C MET A 138 24.73 11.66 0.62
N ASN A 139 24.65 13.00 0.66
CA ASN A 139 24.94 13.79 -0.53
C ASN A 139 26.43 13.65 -0.90
N ALA A 140 26.74 13.23 -2.12
CA ALA A 140 28.12 13.03 -2.60
C ALA A 140 29.00 14.31 -2.56
N LYS A 141 28.39 15.50 -2.51
CA LYS A 141 29.06 16.80 -2.44
C LYS A 141 29.07 17.41 -1.02
N THR A 142 28.74 16.62 0.01
CA THR A 142 28.76 17.15 1.39
C THR A 142 30.17 17.63 1.78
N ALA A 143 30.21 18.75 2.48
CA ALA A 143 31.48 19.24 3.08
C ALA A 143 31.87 18.46 4.37
N HIS A 144 30.98 17.61 4.88
CA HIS A 144 31.12 16.88 6.15
C HIS A 144 30.87 15.38 6.00
N PRO A 145 31.58 14.64 5.13
CA PRO A 145 31.32 13.24 4.86
C PRO A 145 31.48 12.34 6.10
N GLU A 146 32.48 12.60 6.93
CA GLU A 146 32.71 11.81 8.15
C GLU A 146 31.55 11.92 9.15
N ALA A 147 31.04 13.13 9.35
CA ALA A 147 29.87 13.34 10.21
C ALA A 147 28.60 12.64 9.65
N ALA A 148 28.39 12.72 8.34
CA ALA A 148 27.29 12.04 7.68
C ALA A 148 27.40 10.51 7.80
N ILE A 149 28.60 9.93 7.60
CA ILE A 149 28.85 8.50 7.79
C ILE A 149 28.60 8.08 9.23
N LYS A 150 29.06 8.88 10.21
CA LYS A 150 28.80 8.60 11.62
C LYS A 150 27.32 8.56 11.94
N PHE A 151 26.53 9.48 11.38
CA PHE A 151 25.07 9.49 11.51
C PHE A 151 24.44 8.27 10.86
N LEU A 152 24.81 7.92 9.63
CA LEU A 152 24.27 6.74 8.93
C LEU A 152 24.60 5.44 9.67
N ASN A 153 25.79 5.31 10.25
CA ASN A 153 26.16 4.17 11.07
C ASN A 153 25.30 4.06 12.34
N TRP A 154 24.97 5.19 12.96
CA TRP A 154 24.05 5.20 14.09
C TRP A 154 22.62 4.81 13.66
N VAL A 155 22.14 5.34 12.52
CA VAL A 155 20.83 4.95 11.95
C VAL A 155 20.75 3.44 11.67
N ALA A 156 21.86 2.80 11.35
CA ALA A 156 21.94 1.35 11.15
C ALA A 156 22.09 0.54 12.45
N SER A 157 22.08 1.19 13.61
CA SER A 157 22.26 0.54 14.91
C SER A 157 20.94 0.02 15.50
N ALA A 158 21.02 -0.98 16.39
CA ALA A 158 19.87 -1.47 17.15
C ALA A 158 19.28 -0.39 18.09
N GLU A 159 20.13 0.51 18.61
CA GLU A 159 19.69 1.66 19.42
C GLU A 159 18.74 2.55 18.64
N PHE A 160 19.15 2.97 17.42
CA PHE A 160 18.28 3.77 16.55
C PHE A 160 17.01 3.01 16.15
N ALA A 161 17.13 1.73 15.83
CA ALA A 161 15.98 0.91 15.44
C ALA A 161 14.90 0.90 16.53
N THR A 162 15.29 0.70 17.79
CA THR A 162 14.38 0.72 18.95
C THR A 162 13.79 2.11 19.17
N LEU A 163 14.63 3.15 19.15
CA LEU A 163 14.18 4.53 19.30
C LEU A 163 13.18 4.92 18.21
N TYR A 164 13.49 4.63 16.95
CA TYR A 164 12.69 5.03 15.81
C TYR A 164 11.32 4.33 15.78
N ALA A 165 11.30 3.00 16.00
CA ALA A 165 10.07 2.21 15.96
C ALA A 165 9.07 2.60 17.08
N ASN A 166 9.57 3.06 18.24
CA ASN A 166 8.72 3.47 19.36
C ASN A 166 8.39 4.98 19.33
N ALA A 167 9.26 5.81 18.75
CA ALA A 167 8.94 7.23 18.52
C ALA A 167 7.92 7.45 17.39
N LEU A 168 7.89 6.54 16.40
CA LEU A 168 6.99 6.59 15.25
C LEU A 168 6.36 5.21 15.04
N PRO A 169 5.40 4.78 15.89
CA PRO A 169 4.71 3.51 15.74
C PRO A 169 4.14 3.32 14.34
N GLY A 170 4.42 2.16 13.74
CA GLY A 170 4.03 1.84 12.37
C GLY A 170 5.12 2.07 11.31
N PHE A 171 6.25 2.69 11.68
CA PHE A 171 7.46 2.75 10.86
C PHE A 171 8.47 1.74 11.39
N PHE A 172 8.63 0.64 10.68
CA PHE A 172 9.47 -0.48 11.10
C PHE A 172 10.85 -0.39 10.46
N PRO A 173 11.94 -0.25 11.24
CA PRO A 173 13.29 -0.23 10.69
C PRO A 173 13.69 -1.60 10.15
N LEU A 174 14.50 -1.62 9.09
CA LEU A 174 15.18 -2.83 8.64
C LEU A 174 16.35 -3.13 9.57
N SER A 175 16.06 -3.83 10.67
CA SER A 175 17.07 -4.25 11.65
C SER A 175 17.18 -5.76 11.67
N SER A 176 18.43 -6.26 11.74
CA SER A 176 18.69 -7.69 12.01
C SER A 176 18.51 -8.05 13.49
N THR A 177 18.40 -7.04 14.36
CA THR A 177 18.11 -7.22 15.79
C THR A 177 16.62 -7.05 16.02
N PRO A 178 15.95 -7.98 16.72
CA PRO A 178 14.56 -7.80 17.13
C PRO A 178 14.36 -6.48 17.88
N VAL A 179 13.30 -5.77 17.57
CA VAL A 179 12.93 -4.52 18.22
C VAL A 179 11.67 -4.79 19.03
N GLU A 180 11.70 -4.47 20.33
CA GLU A 180 10.52 -4.50 21.19
C GLU A 180 9.67 -3.25 20.90
N LEU A 181 8.42 -3.47 20.48
CA LEU A 181 7.47 -2.41 20.17
C LEU A 181 6.56 -2.17 21.38
N GLU A 182 6.35 -0.91 21.74
CA GLU A 182 5.49 -0.52 22.85
C GLU A 182 4.02 -0.36 22.42
N ASP A 183 3.77 0.07 21.20
CA ASP A 183 2.43 0.31 20.67
C ASP A 183 1.74 -1.01 20.29
N PRO A 184 0.53 -1.30 20.84
CA PRO A 184 -0.18 -2.56 20.59
C PRO A 184 -0.58 -2.76 19.13
N LEU A 185 -0.97 -1.68 18.42
CA LEU A 185 -1.36 -1.76 17.02
C LEU A 185 -0.15 -2.02 16.12
N ALA A 186 1.00 -1.40 16.44
CA ALA A 186 2.26 -1.70 15.75
C ALA A 186 2.72 -3.16 15.98
N GLN A 187 2.52 -3.70 17.20
CA GLN A 187 2.78 -5.12 17.49
C GLN A 187 1.89 -6.03 16.64
N GLU A 188 0.60 -5.71 16.50
CA GLU A 188 -0.35 -6.46 15.67
C GLU A 188 0.11 -6.48 14.20
N PHE A 189 0.44 -5.32 13.62
CA PHE A 189 0.93 -5.25 12.24
C PHE A 189 2.19 -6.09 12.01
N ILE A 190 3.13 -6.06 12.92
CA ILE A 190 4.37 -6.85 12.81
C ILE A 190 4.10 -8.36 12.94
N SER A 191 3.10 -8.76 13.74
CA SER A 191 2.73 -10.17 13.91
C SER A 191 2.24 -10.81 12.61
N TRP A 192 1.64 -10.02 11.71
CA TRP A 192 1.15 -10.50 10.42
C TRP A 192 2.24 -11.10 9.53
N ARG A 193 3.52 -10.72 9.74
CA ARG A 193 4.67 -11.34 9.06
C ARG A 193 4.88 -12.82 9.42
N SER A 194 4.32 -13.26 10.55
CA SER A 194 4.34 -14.67 10.94
C SER A 194 3.10 -15.44 10.50
N GLU A 195 2.05 -14.73 10.12
CA GLU A 195 0.75 -15.30 9.71
C GLU A 195 0.61 -15.33 8.19
N CYS A 196 1.10 -14.28 7.51
CA CYS A 196 1.00 -14.09 6.08
C CYS A 196 2.38 -14.07 5.41
N GLU A 197 2.43 -14.39 4.13
CA GLU A 197 3.64 -14.22 3.32
C GLU A 197 3.81 -12.75 2.91
N SER A 198 5.02 -12.23 3.09
CA SER A 198 5.37 -10.85 2.72
C SER A 198 5.76 -10.74 1.26
N THR A 199 5.33 -9.68 0.61
CA THR A 199 5.78 -9.27 -0.73
C THR A 199 5.98 -7.77 -0.78
N ILE A 200 6.53 -7.26 -1.88
CA ILE A 200 6.64 -5.84 -2.15
C ILE A 200 5.65 -5.41 -3.25
N ARG A 201 5.52 -4.11 -3.48
CA ARG A 201 4.69 -3.59 -4.59
C ARG A 201 5.13 -4.21 -5.92
N SER A 202 4.19 -4.71 -6.70
CA SER A 202 4.46 -5.36 -7.99
C SER A 202 5.17 -4.46 -9.01
N THR A 203 4.96 -3.15 -8.92
CA THR A 203 5.57 -2.13 -9.78
C THR A 203 7.01 -1.78 -9.40
N PHE A 204 7.46 -2.12 -8.18
CA PHE A 204 8.81 -1.87 -7.69
C PHE A 204 9.81 -2.88 -8.26
N GLN A 205 10.97 -2.48 -8.62
CA GLN A 205 11.53 -1.14 -8.98
C GLN A 205 11.70 -1.08 -10.48
N ARG A 206 11.62 -2.26 -11.13
CA ARG A 206 11.94 -2.45 -12.55
C ARG A 206 10.84 -1.87 -13.44
N LEU A 207 9.59 -2.18 -13.11
CA LEU A 207 8.44 -1.81 -13.94
C LEU A 207 8.07 -0.33 -13.82
N SER A 208 8.65 0.39 -12.86
CA SER A 208 8.50 1.85 -12.72
C SER A 208 9.59 2.68 -13.40
N ARG A 209 10.52 2.05 -14.16
CA ARG A 209 11.66 2.76 -14.77
C ARG A 209 11.46 3.18 -16.21
N GLY A 210 10.45 2.66 -16.89
CA GLY A 210 10.22 2.92 -18.31
C GLY A 210 9.17 3.99 -18.57
N THR A 211 8.84 4.15 -19.85
CA THR A 211 7.80 5.07 -20.30
C THR A 211 6.85 4.34 -21.26
N PRO A 212 5.55 4.25 -20.93
CA PRO A 212 4.92 4.76 -19.70
C PRO A 212 5.42 4.03 -18.42
N ASN A 213 5.44 4.77 -17.30
CA ASN A 213 5.84 4.25 -16.00
C ASN A 213 4.68 3.44 -15.42
N LEU A 214 4.88 2.14 -15.14
CA LEU A 214 3.80 1.27 -14.70
C LEU A 214 3.21 1.70 -13.33
N GLU A 215 4.02 2.25 -12.42
CA GLU A 215 3.52 2.74 -11.13
C GLU A 215 2.48 3.85 -11.32
N ASN A 216 2.82 4.88 -12.11
CA ASN A 216 1.91 5.99 -12.38
C ASN A 216 0.67 5.54 -13.17
N GLU A 217 0.85 4.64 -14.13
CA GLU A 217 -0.28 4.10 -14.90
C GLU A 217 -1.21 3.26 -14.01
N THR A 218 -0.68 2.54 -13.02
CA THR A 218 -1.50 1.81 -12.04
C THR A 218 -2.28 2.76 -11.12
N TRP A 219 -1.70 3.92 -10.75
CA TRP A 219 -2.42 4.96 -10.03
C TRP A 219 -3.64 5.46 -10.83
N ASN A 220 -3.41 5.80 -12.10
CA ASN A 220 -4.46 6.25 -13.00
C ASN A 220 -5.54 5.18 -13.20
N ALA A 221 -5.14 3.93 -13.39
CA ALA A 221 -6.05 2.80 -13.58
C ALA A 221 -6.92 2.56 -12.34
N ALA A 222 -6.32 2.52 -11.15
CA ALA A 222 -7.05 2.31 -9.90
C ALA A 222 -8.10 3.40 -9.67
N VAL A 223 -7.74 4.67 -9.88
CA VAL A 223 -8.67 5.80 -9.77
C VAL A 223 -9.80 5.70 -10.81
N ALA A 224 -9.46 5.43 -12.07
CA ALA A 224 -10.45 5.34 -13.15
C ALA A 224 -11.47 4.23 -12.89
N VAL A 225 -11.00 3.07 -12.43
CA VAL A 225 -11.86 1.93 -12.10
C VAL A 225 -12.77 2.21 -10.91
N ILE A 226 -12.25 2.81 -9.83
CA ILE A 226 -13.07 3.18 -8.66
C ILE A 226 -14.17 4.19 -9.03
N LYS A 227 -13.87 5.13 -9.93
CA LYS A 227 -14.83 6.13 -10.44
C LYS A 227 -15.78 5.57 -11.50
N GLY A 228 -15.60 4.33 -11.95
CA GLY A 228 -16.40 3.73 -13.04
C GLY A 228 -16.14 4.35 -14.41
N LEU A 229 -14.99 4.98 -14.61
CA LEU A 229 -14.56 5.59 -15.87
C LEU A 229 -13.88 4.61 -16.82
N GLU A 230 -13.37 3.50 -16.30
CA GLU A 230 -12.68 2.45 -17.02
C GLU A 230 -13.10 1.08 -16.47
N SER A 231 -13.27 0.08 -17.33
CA SER A 231 -13.51 -1.27 -16.85
C SER A 231 -12.21 -1.89 -16.30
N PRO A 232 -12.29 -2.84 -15.35
CA PRO A 232 -11.12 -3.57 -14.87
C PRO A 232 -10.31 -4.24 -15.98
N GLU A 233 -10.98 -4.77 -16.98
CA GLU A 233 -10.40 -5.43 -18.14
C GLU A 233 -9.66 -4.43 -19.04
N ASP A 234 -10.26 -3.27 -19.33
CA ASP A 234 -9.63 -2.22 -20.12
C ASP A 234 -8.42 -1.62 -19.39
N ALA A 235 -8.50 -1.47 -18.06
CA ALA A 235 -7.38 -1.05 -17.24
C ALA A 235 -6.20 -2.03 -17.35
N GLY A 236 -6.45 -3.32 -17.20
CA GLY A 236 -5.44 -4.37 -17.39
C GLY A 236 -4.83 -4.34 -18.80
N ALA A 237 -5.64 -4.24 -19.83
CA ALA A 237 -5.20 -4.17 -21.22
C ALA A 237 -4.34 -2.93 -21.50
N ARG A 238 -4.73 -1.77 -20.97
CA ARG A 238 -3.99 -0.51 -21.12
C ARG A 238 -2.63 -0.57 -20.41
N LEU A 239 -2.59 -1.11 -19.20
CA LEU A 239 -1.36 -1.30 -18.44
C LEU A 239 -0.40 -2.27 -19.17
N GLN A 240 -0.92 -3.39 -19.67
CA GLN A 240 -0.17 -4.36 -20.45
C GLN A 240 0.42 -3.73 -21.72
N ALA A 241 -0.39 -3.03 -22.50
CA ALA A 241 0.06 -2.34 -23.71
C ALA A 241 1.10 -1.23 -23.42
N GLY A 242 1.03 -0.62 -22.24
CA GLY A 242 2.04 0.32 -21.78
C GLY A 242 3.38 -0.36 -21.50
N LEU A 243 3.36 -1.50 -20.83
CA LEU A 243 4.54 -2.27 -20.48
C LEU A 243 5.25 -2.86 -21.71
N GLU A 244 4.50 -3.35 -22.68
CA GLU A 244 4.99 -3.90 -23.95
C GLU A 244 5.81 -2.90 -24.77
N LYS A 245 5.64 -1.59 -24.56
CA LYS A 245 6.40 -0.57 -25.32
C LYS A 245 7.88 -0.54 -24.97
N TRP A 246 8.27 -0.98 -23.80
CA TRP A 246 9.64 -0.79 -23.32
C TRP A 246 10.22 -1.94 -22.50
N TYR A 247 9.41 -2.81 -21.96
CA TYR A 247 9.89 -3.88 -21.07
C TYR A 247 10.03 -5.20 -21.85
N ALA A 248 11.26 -5.58 -22.13
CA ALA A 248 11.59 -6.69 -23.04
C ALA A 248 10.88 -8.04 -22.72
N PRO A 249 10.70 -8.47 -21.45
CA PRO A 249 9.97 -9.72 -21.18
C PRO A 249 8.51 -9.72 -21.65
N HIS A 250 7.93 -8.56 -21.92
CA HIS A 250 6.53 -8.40 -22.38
C HIS A 250 6.40 -8.02 -23.87
N GLN A 251 7.53 -7.90 -24.61
CA GLN A 251 7.54 -7.56 -26.04
C GLN A 251 7.30 -8.76 -26.96
#